data_da0e494f5f68d63a374a6aee75cdcad8
#
_entry.id   da0e494f5f68d63a374a6aee75cdcad8
#
_cell.length_a   1.000
_cell.length_b   1.000
_cell.length_c   1.000
_cell.angle_alpha   90.00
_cell.angle_beta   90.00
_cell.angle_gamma   90.00
#
_symmetry.space_group_name_H-M   'P 1'
#
loop_
_entity.id
_entity.type
_entity.pdbx_description
1 polymer ?
#
loop_
_entity_poly.entity_id
_entity_poly.type
_entity_poly.pdbx_seq_one_letter_code
_entity_poly.pdbx_strand_id
1 'polypeptide(L)'
;MPLVMVGPGIKKGVTFDYTESIDTVPTLCYLMGVNPPLNADGRILAEALVNPPANVPPRQQKIKEINLLLLDIENVLAKLTAAPGAAPARGGQGRFSALRQAQQDYFDIERILEWHQFGTYDRFIAHHKELLVRLKTMSPK
;
A
#
# COMPACT_ATOMS: atom_id res chain seq x y z
N MET A 1 -2.16 2.08 -11.78
CA MET A 1 -1.68 2.94 -12.89
C MET A 1 -0.16 2.99 -12.80
N PRO A 2 0.61 2.72 -13.86
CA PRO A 2 2.07 2.81 -13.83
C PRO A 2 2.52 4.27 -13.65
N LEU A 3 3.51 4.50 -12.78
CA LEU A 3 4.21 5.78 -12.62
C LEU A 3 5.60 5.65 -13.25
N VAL A 4 5.93 6.56 -14.16
CA VAL A 4 7.28 6.66 -14.77
C VAL A 4 7.85 8.03 -14.44
N MET A 5 9.05 8.04 -13.87
CA MET A 5 9.77 9.28 -13.52
C MET A 5 11.12 9.30 -14.27
N VAL A 6 11.40 10.41 -14.93
CA VAL A 6 12.66 10.65 -15.65
C VAL A 6 13.09 12.09 -15.45
N GLY A 7 14.36 12.32 -15.19
CA GLY A 7 14.91 13.67 -15.07
C GLY A 7 16.12 13.76 -14.15
N PRO A 8 16.65 14.99 -13.97
CA PRO A 8 17.70 15.24 -12.99
C PRO A 8 17.30 14.82 -11.58
N GLY A 9 18.20 14.17 -10.86
CA GLY A 9 17.93 13.71 -9.50
C GLY A 9 17.18 12.38 -9.39
N ILE A 10 16.68 11.80 -10.51
CA ILE A 10 16.02 10.50 -10.55
C ILE A 10 17.03 9.40 -10.93
N LYS A 11 17.02 8.29 -10.20
CA LYS A 11 17.82 7.10 -10.54
C LYS A 11 17.32 6.49 -11.85
N LYS A 12 18.26 6.01 -12.68
CA LYS A 12 17.93 5.31 -13.93
C LYS A 12 17.78 3.81 -13.68
N GLY A 13 16.83 3.18 -14.38
CA GLY A 13 16.67 1.72 -14.41
C GLY A 13 16.22 1.10 -13.09
N VAL A 14 15.54 1.86 -12.23
CA VAL A 14 14.99 1.38 -10.97
C VAL A 14 13.49 1.13 -11.15
N THR A 15 13.01 0.00 -10.66
CA THR A 15 11.60 -0.37 -10.62
C THR A 15 11.17 -0.53 -9.15
N PHE A 16 9.98 -0.06 -8.82
CA PHE A 16 9.36 -0.20 -7.50
C PHE A 16 8.10 -1.02 -7.61
N ASP A 17 7.87 -1.87 -6.63
CA ASP A 17 6.71 -2.75 -6.60
C ASP A 17 5.41 -2.00 -6.30
N TYR A 18 5.50 -0.93 -5.50
CA TYR A 18 4.34 -0.16 -5.09
C TYR A 18 4.66 1.31 -4.80
N THR A 19 3.88 2.19 -5.43
CA THR A 19 3.84 3.63 -5.14
C THR A 19 2.42 4.15 -5.29
N GLU A 20 2.06 5.17 -4.56
CA GLU A 20 0.78 5.84 -4.72
C GLU A 20 0.92 7.13 -5.54
N SER A 21 -0.13 7.52 -6.24
CA SER A 21 -0.12 8.76 -7.04
C SER A 21 0.11 10.01 -6.18
N ILE A 22 -0.33 9.98 -4.91
CA ILE A 22 -0.12 11.06 -3.94
C ILE A 22 1.35 11.24 -3.56
N ASP A 23 2.23 10.23 -3.76
CA ASP A 23 3.66 10.30 -3.50
C ASP A 23 4.40 11.23 -4.49
N THR A 24 3.78 11.51 -5.63
CA THR A 24 4.37 12.33 -6.69
C THR A 24 4.64 13.74 -6.21
N VAL A 25 3.66 14.37 -5.55
CA VAL A 25 3.75 15.78 -5.11
C VAL A 25 4.89 15.99 -4.11
N PRO A 26 4.98 15.28 -2.97
CA PRO A 26 6.08 15.48 -2.02
C PRO A 26 7.44 15.13 -2.64
N THR A 27 7.51 14.16 -3.56
CA THR A 27 8.75 13.80 -4.25
C THR A 27 9.23 14.92 -5.18
N LEU A 28 8.33 15.52 -5.96
CA LEU A 28 8.66 16.66 -6.81
C LEU A 28 9.05 17.89 -5.99
N CYS A 29 8.32 18.18 -4.93
CA CYS A 29 8.66 19.29 -4.02
C CYS A 29 10.08 19.14 -3.46
N TYR A 30 10.44 17.92 -3.04
CA TYR A 30 11.80 17.62 -2.57
C TYR A 30 12.86 17.87 -3.66
N LEU A 31 12.61 17.41 -4.89
CA LEU A 31 13.53 17.62 -6.01
C LEU A 31 13.70 19.11 -6.36
N MET A 32 12.65 19.90 -6.21
CA MET A 32 12.66 21.35 -6.46
C MET A 32 13.17 22.17 -5.27
N GLY A 33 13.43 21.55 -4.12
CA GLY A 33 13.85 22.26 -2.91
C GLY A 33 12.76 23.16 -2.31
N VAL A 34 11.48 22.82 -2.52
CA VAL A 34 10.35 23.56 -1.97
C VAL A 34 9.58 22.72 -0.96
N ASN A 35 8.88 23.37 -0.03
CA ASN A 35 8.03 22.67 0.91
C ASN A 35 6.78 22.11 0.22
N PRO A 36 6.38 20.87 0.53
CA PRO A 36 5.12 20.35 0.03
C PRO A 36 3.93 21.08 0.64
N PRO A 37 2.77 21.11 -0.05
CA PRO A 37 1.52 21.61 0.50
C PRO A 37 1.18 20.94 1.85
N LEU A 38 0.49 21.67 2.75
CA LEU A 38 0.14 21.18 4.09
C LEU A 38 -0.70 19.90 4.08
N ASN A 39 -1.49 19.71 3.01
CA ASN A 39 -2.35 18.54 2.80
C ASN A 39 -1.74 17.49 1.84
N ALA A 40 -0.43 17.52 1.66
CA ALA A 40 0.28 16.48 0.90
C ALA A 40 0.49 15.25 1.79
N ASP A 41 -0.38 14.26 1.65
CA ASP A 41 -0.39 13.06 2.49
C ASP A 41 0.57 11.96 2.04
N GLY A 42 1.09 12.03 0.82
CA GLY A 42 2.06 11.09 0.29
C GLY A 42 3.43 11.16 0.96
N ARG A 43 4.31 10.24 0.58
CA ARG A 43 5.71 10.17 1.01
C ARG A 43 6.67 10.61 -0.10
N ILE A 44 7.89 10.96 0.27
CA ILE A 44 8.97 11.13 -0.70
C ILE A 44 9.44 9.73 -1.13
N LEU A 45 9.49 9.48 -2.44
CA LEU A 45 10.02 8.25 -3.02
C LEU A 45 11.55 8.25 -2.97
N ALA A 46 12.11 8.19 -1.76
CA ALA A 46 13.55 8.26 -1.51
C ALA A 46 14.34 7.21 -2.30
N GLU A 47 13.75 6.04 -2.53
CA GLU A 47 14.31 4.96 -3.34
C GLU A 47 14.49 5.33 -4.82
N ALA A 48 13.70 6.28 -5.34
CA ALA A 48 13.79 6.79 -6.70
C ALA A 48 14.88 7.85 -6.88
N LEU A 49 15.39 8.43 -5.81
CA LEU A 49 16.24 9.61 -5.85
C LEU A 49 17.72 9.24 -5.83
N VAL A 50 18.53 9.97 -6.62
CA VAL A 50 20.00 9.87 -6.60
C VAL A 50 20.53 10.35 -5.26
N ASN A 51 19.99 11.48 -4.76
CA ASN A 51 20.31 12.06 -3.47
C ASN A 51 19.05 12.05 -2.60
N PRO A 52 18.75 10.94 -1.90
CA PRO A 52 17.59 10.88 -1.02
C PRO A 52 17.80 11.75 0.23
N PRO A 53 16.70 12.14 0.93
CA PRO A 53 16.82 12.85 2.19
C PRO A 53 17.60 12.02 3.21
N ALA A 54 18.53 12.65 3.94
CA ALA A 54 19.36 11.98 4.95
C ALA A 54 18.51 11.41 6.10
N ASN A 55 17.41 12.10 6.44
CA ASN A 55 16.47 11.66 7.47
C ASN A 55 15.07 11.61 6.88
N VAL A 56 14.47 10.43 6.84
CA VAL A 56 13.07 10.24 6.44
C VAL A 56 12.20 10.40 7.69
N PRO A 57 11.25 11.34 7.71
CA PRO A 57 10.35 11.53 8.85
C PRO A 57 9.63 10.24 9.24
N PRO A 58 9.37 9.98 10.54
CA PRO A 58 8.68 8.78 11.01
C PRO A 58 7.34 8.54 10.31
N ARG A 59 6.58 9.60 10.03
CA ARG A 59 5.33 9.53 9.26
C ARG A 59 5.55 8.87 7.89
N GLN A 60 6.56 9.27 7.14
CA GLN A 60 6.82 8.73 5.81
C GLN A 60 7.30 7.27 5.85
N GLN A 61 8.00 6.86 6.92
CA GLN A 61 8.33 5.46 7.15
C GLN A 61 7.08 4.61 7.37
N LYS A 62 6.10 5.12 8.13
CA LYS A 62 4.81 4.46 8.34
C LYS A 62 4.00 4.36 7.05
N ILE A 63 3.95 5.41 6.24
CA ILE A 63 3.30 5.36 4.92
C ILE A 63 3.93 4.28 4.05
N LYS A 64 5.25 4.19 4.00
CA LYS A 64 5.94 3.12 3.25
C LYS A 64 5.58 1.73 3.77
N GLU A 65 5.51 1.54 5.09
CA GLU A 65 5.11 0.27 5.71
C GLU A 65 3.68 -0.11 5.30
N ILE A 66 2.76 0.86 5.31
CA ILE A 66 1.37 0.66 4.87
C ILE A 66 1.33 0.27 3.38
N ASN A 67 2.04 0.97 2.52
CA ASN A 67 2.06 0.69 1.08
C ASN A 67 2.54 -0.75 0.79
N LEU A 68 3.59 -1.21 1.46
CA LEU A 68 4.09 -2.58 1.31
C LEU A 68 3.08 -3.61 1.86
N LEU A 69 2.43 -3.30 2.97
CA LEU A 69 1.41 -4.16 3.56
C LEU A 69 0.19 -4.29 2.64
N LEU A 70 -0.25 -3.21 2.03
CA LEU A 70 -1.36 -3.21 1.08
C LEU A 70 -1.01 -4.04 -0.17
N LEU A 71 0.22 -3.90 -0.70
CA LEU A 71 0.70 -4.73 -1.80
C LEU A 71 0.69 -6.22 -1.45
N ASP A 72 1.15 -6.58 -0.26
CA ASP A 72 1.14 -7.98 0.21
C ASP A 72 -0.28 -8.54 0.28
N ILE A 73 -1.23 -7.75 0.81
CA ILE A 73 -2.64 -8.14 0.89
C ILE A 73 -3.22 -8.33 -0.52
N GLU A 74 -2.97 -7.39 -1.43
CA GLU A 74 -3.44 -7.46 -2.81
C GLU A 74 -2.90 -8.70 -3.53
N ASN A 75 -1.61 -9.00 -3.37
CA ASN A 75 -0.98 -10.19 -3.94
C ASN A 75 -1.58 -11.50 -3.39
N VAL A 76 -1.88 -11.57 -2.10
CA VAL A 76 -2.53 -12.74 -1.50
C VAL A 76 -3.97 -12.87 -1.98
N LEU A 77 -4.73 -11.79 -2.01
CA LEU A 77 -6.11 -11.77 -2.54
C LEU A 77 -6.16 -12.22 -4.00
N ALA A 78 -5.25 -11.73 -4.84
CA ALA A 78 -5.16 -12.11 -6.24
C ALA A 78 -4.93 -13.63 -6.40
N LYS A 79 -4.02 -14.22 -5.61
CA LYS A 79 -3.77 -15.67 -5.60
C LYS A 79 -4.99 -16.47 -5.13
N LEU A 80 -5.69 -15.99 -4.10
CA LEU A 80 -6.88 -16.66 -3.57
C LEU A 80 -8.05 -16.62 -4.56
N THR A 81 -8.22 -15.53 -5.29
CA THR A 81 -9.28 -15.37 -6.30
C THR A 81 -8.98 -16.12 -7.60
N ALA A 82 -7.71 -16.25 -7.98
CA ALA A 82 -7.29 -16.99 -9.17
C ALA A 82 -7.27 -18.52 -8.96
N ALA A 83 -7.34 -19.00 -7.71
CA ALA A 83 -7.25 -20.43 -7.42
C ALA A 83 -8.47 -21.20 -7.99
N PRO A 84 -8.27 -22.37 -8.62
CA PRO A 84 -9.36 -23.25 -9.05
C PRO A 84 -10.28 -23.59 -7.86
N GLY A 85 -11.59 -23.39 -8.01
CA GLY A 85 -12.57 -23.61 -6.95
C GLY A 85 -12.83 -22.38 -6.05
N ALA A 86 -12.31 -21.21 -6.39
CA ALA A 86 -12.68 -19.94 -5.76
C ALA A 86 -14.16 -19.55 -6.02
N ALA A 87 -14.76 -20.06 -7.11
CA ALA A 87 -16.20 -19.97 -7.36
C ALA A 87 -17.00 -20.89 -6.39
N PRO A 88 -18.25 -20.53 -6.03
CA PRO A 88 -19.01 -21.27 -5.03
C PRO A 88 -19.44 -22.64 -5.54
N ALA A 89 -18.56 -23.65 -5.37
CA ALA A 89 -19.01 -25.03 -5.38
C ALA A 89 -19.84 -25.30 -4.11
N ARG A 90 -20.89 -26.11 -4.24
CA ARG A 90 -21.75 -26.51 -3.10
C ARG A 90 -20.90 -27.11 -1.99
N GLY A 91 -20.56 -26.37 -0.97
CA GLY A 91 -19.68 -26.72 0.15
C GLY A 91 -18.56 -25.72 0.44
N GLY A 92 -18.24 -24.80 -0.47
CA GLY A 92 -17.22 -23.76 -0.30
C GLY A 92 -17.74 -22.43 0.28
N GLN A 93 -18.98 -22.38 0.78
CA GLN A 93 -19.60 -21.15 1.24
C GLN A 93 -18.79 -20.42 2.33
N GLY A 94 -18.20 -21.18 3.27
CA GLY A 94 -17.43 -20.57 4.36
C GLY A 94 -16.15 -19.88 3.89
N ARG A 95 -15.40 -20.49 2.96
CA ARG A 95 -14.18 -19.90 2.39
C ARG A 95 -14.48 -18.68 1.53
N PHE A 96 -15.53 -18.78 0.71
CA PHE A 96 -15.95 -17.66 -0.14
C PHE A 96 -16.49 -16.49 0.66
N SER A 97 -17.28 -16.74 1.72
CA SER A 97 -17.75 -15.67 2.62
C SER A 97 -16.60 -15.02 3.38
N ALA A 98 -15.63 -15.80 3.87
CA ALA A 98 -14.44 -15.28 4.55
C ALA A 98 -13.55 -14.44 3.60
N LEU A 99 -13.38 -14.89 2.34
CA LEU A 99 -12.65 -14.13 1.33
C LEU A 99 -13.36 -12.81 1.00
N ARG A 100 -14.69 -12.84 0.82
CA ARG A 100 -15.50 -11.64 0.58
C ARG A 100 -15.39 -10.67 1.76
N GLN A 101 -15.48 -11.18 2.99
CA GLN A 101 -15.30 -10.35 4.18
C GLN A 101 -13.91 -9.71 4.23
N ALA A 102 -12.86 -10.49 3.95
CA ALA A 102 -11.50 -9.98 3.91
C ALA A 102 -11.30 -8.91 2.81
N GLN A 103 -11.95 -9.06 1.66
CA GLN A 103 -11.96 -8.03 0.61
C GLN A 103 -12.71 -6.78 1.06
N GLN A 104 -13.83 -6.91 1.74
CA GLN A 104 -14.57 -5.77 2.31
C GLN A 104 -13.73 -5.04 3.36
N ASP A 105 -13.08 -5.79 4.27
CA ASP A 105 -12.19 -5.22 5.28
C ASP A 105 -11.01 -4.45 4.65
N TYR A 106 -10.49 -4.94 3.53
CA TYR A 106 -9.41 -4.27 2.79
C TYR A 106 -9.86 -2.95 2.15
N PHE A 107 -11.09 -2.93 1.60
CA PHE A 107 -11.68 -1.74 0.97
C PHE A 107 -12.56 -0.93 1.92
N ASP A 108 -12.39 -1.07 3.23
CA ASP A 108 -13.10 -0.27 4.22
C ASP A 108 -12.70 1.21 4.10
N ILE A 109 -13.56 1.98 3.43
CA ILE A 109 -13.30 3.38 3.09
C ILE A 109 -13.19 4.26 4.36
N GLU A 110 -13.93 3.92 5.42
CA GLU A 110 -13.88 4.67 6.67
C GLU A 110 -12.49 4.57 7.32
N ARG A 111 -11.88 3.38 7.30
CA ARG A 111 -10.53 3.14 7.79
C ARG A 111 -9.45 3.78 6.92
N ILE A 112 -9.65 3.77 5.59
CA ILE A 112 -8.75 4.46 4.66
C ILE A 112 -8.80 5.97 4.92
N LEU A 113 -9.99 6.54 5.10
CA LEU A 113 -10.16 7.96 5.43
C LEU A 113 -9.59 8.30 6.81
N GLU A 114 -9.77 7.42 7.82
CA GLU A 114 -9.17 7.58 9.15
C GLU A 114 -7.65 7.66 9.04
N TRP A 115 -7.04 6.80 8.26
CA TRP A 115 -5.61 6.82 8.04
C TRP A 115 -5.14 8.13 7.38
N HIS A 116 -5.79 8.56 6.30
CA HIS A 116 -5.40 9.76 5.56
C HIS A 116 -5.67 11.06 6.34
N GLN A 117 -6.79 11.13 7.04
CA GLN A 117 -7.22 12.36 7.71
C GLN A 117 -6.67 12.51 9.13
N PHE A 118 -6.57 11.44 9.88
CA PHE A 118 -6.27 11.49 11.31
C PHE A 118 -4.90 10.95 11.69
N GLY A 119 -4.13 10.39 10.74
CA GLY A 119 -2.78 9.90 10.98
C GLY A 119 -2.70 8.70 11.94
N THR A 120 -3.73 7.88 12.01
CA THR A 120 -3.80 6.68 12.87
C THR A 120 -3.07 5.48 12.26
N TYR A 121 -1.84 5.70 11.83
CA TYR A 121 -1.04 4.70 11.09
C TYR A 121 -0.86 3.38 11.82
N ASP A 122 -0.57 3.43 13.13
CA ASP A 122 -0.30 2.22 13.92
C ASP A 122 -1.53 1.32 14.02
N ARG A 123 -2.71 1.91 14.20
CA ARG A 123 -3.99 1.20 14.23
C ARG A 123 -4.30 0.55 12.88
N PHE A 124 -4.09 1.30 11.80
CA PHE A 124 -4.26 0.80 10.44
C PHE A 124 -3.32 -0.38 10.15
N ILE A 125 -2.03 -0.23 10.48
CA ILE A 125 -1.02 -1.27 10.29
C ILE A 125 -1.37 -2.53 11.08
N ALA A 126 -1.76 -2.40 12.36
CA ALA A 126 -2.12 -3.53 13.20
C ALA A 126 -3.30 -4.31 12.60
N HIS A 127 -4.38 -3.61 12.23
CA HIS A 127 -5.56 -4.22 11.63
C HIS A 127 -5.24 -4.97 10.34
N HIS A 128 -4.48 -4.36 9.44
CA HIS A 128 -4.16 -4.98 8.16
C HIS A 128 -3.12 -6.10 8.25
N LYS A 129 -2.24 -6.09 9.25
CA LYS A 129 -1.39 -7.24 9.57
C LYS A 129 -2.21 -8.46 10.01
N GLU A 130 -3.23 -8.26 10.86
CA GLU A 130 -4.15 -9.34 11.24
C GLU A 130 -4.91 -9.87 10.04
N LEU A 131 -5.40 -8.98 9.18
CA LEU A 131 -6.06 -9.35 7.93
C LEU A 131 -5.14 -10.19 7.03
N LEU A 132 -3.89 -9.77 6.85
CA LEU A 132 -2.91 -10.49 6.04
C LEU A 132 -2.63 -11.89 6.59
N VAL A 133 -2.53 -12.06 7.91
CA VAL A 133 -2.37 -13.38 8.55
C VAL A 133 -3.59 -14.25 8.25
N ARG A 134 -4.81 -13.74 8.41
CA ARG A 134 -6.05 -14.47 8.07
C ARG A 134 -6.06 -14.92 6.61
N LEU A 135 -5.72 -14.03 5.68
CA LEU A 135 -5.68 -14.34 4.25
C LEU A 135 -4.65 -15.43 3.92
N LYS A 136 -3.46 -15.36 4.52
CA LYS A 136 -2.41 -16.39 4.33
C LYS A 136 -2.85 -17.76 4.83
N THR A 137 -3.62 -17.86 5.91
CA THR A 137 -4.15 -19.14 6.40
C THR A 137 -5.20 -19.74 5.46
N MET A 138 -5.83 -18.93 4.61
CA MET A 138 -6.81 -19.39 3.63
C MET A 138 -6.16 -19.84 2.31
N SER A 139 -4.87 -19.54 2.12
CA SER A 139 -4.11 -19.95 0.92
C SER A 139 -3.87 -21.46 0.95
N PRO A 140 -4.16 -22.21 -0.14
CA PRO A 140 -3.78 -23.61 -0.23
C PRO A 140 -2.24 -23.71 -0.18
N LYS A 141 -1.74 -24.69 0.56
CA LYS A 141 -0.33 -25.05 0.55
C LYS A 141 0.07 -25.60 -0.81
#